data_7ad6010b6c74e94576ee4e19cf6b8837
#
_entry.id   7ad6010b6c74e94576ee4e19cf6b8837
#
_cell.length_a   1.000
_cell.length_b   1.000
_cell.length_c   1.000
_cell.angle_alpha   90.00
_cell.angle_beta   90.00
_cell.angle_gamma   90.00
#
_symmetry.space_group_name_H-M   'P 1'
#
loop_
_entity.id
_entity.type
_entity.pdbx_description
1 polymer ?
#
loop_
_entity_poly.entity_id
_entity_poly.type
_entity_poly.pdbx_seq_one_letter_code
_entity_poly.pdbx_strand_id
1 'polypeptide(L)'
;MATKQQPKYKVLDTWRDAVFQKHGFYPQLNRNVEQWAARDLVDSYTLPVVLELIDYYVMIAEDTPKWETFRYKADLLLDRKRMEEEDAIIRAENRRKA
;
A
#
# COMPACT_ATOMS: atom_id res chain seq x y z
N MET A 1 -13.49 21.27 -15.25
CA MET A 1 -13.16 19.86 -15.49
C MET A 1 -12.14 19.39 -14.48
N ALA A 2 -12.45 18.30 -13.80
CA ALA A 2 -11.48 17.72 -12.89
C ALA A 2 -10.30 17.19 -13.70
N THR A 3 -9.11 17.70 -13.42
CA THR A 3 -7.88 17.14 -13.96
C THR A 3 -7.68 15.76 -13.33
N LYS A 4 -7.46 14.75 -14.17
CA LYS A 4 -7.13 13.44 -13.66
C LYS A 4 -5.85 13.51 -12.84
N GLN A 5 -5.92 13.09 -11.59
CA GLN A 5 -4.75 13.02 -10.74
C GLN A 5 -3.75 12.01 -11.32
N GLN A 6 -2.48 12.40 -11.42
CA GLN A 6 -1.44 11.49 -11.88
C GLN A 6 -1.28 10.33 -10.89
N PRO A 7 -1.00 9.09 -11.38
CA PRO A 7 -0.88 7.92 -10.50
C PRO A 7 0.11 8.11 -9.35
N LYS A 8 1.25 8.75 -9.61
CA LYS A 8 2.26 9.00 -8.57
C LYS A 8 1.72 9.84 -7.41
N TYR A 9 0.89 10.84 -7.70
CA TYR A 9 0.28 11.67 -6.67
C TYR A 9 -0.85 10.94 -5.94
N LYS A 10 -1.57 10.10 -6.64
CA LYS A 10 -2.59 9.25 -6.02
C LYS A 10 -1.96 8.31 -4.98
N VAL A 11 -0.78 7.76 -5.28
CA VAL A 11 -0.02 6.93 -4.33
C VAL A 11 0.31 7.73 -3.07
N LEU A 12 0.87 8.93 -3.23
CA LEU A 12 1.27 9.78 -2.10
C LEU A 12 0.08 10.21 -1.25
N ASP A 13 -1.03 10.59 -1.90
CA ASP A 13 -2.25 10.98 -1.20
C ASP A 13 -2.87 9.80 -0.44
N THR A 14 -2.87 8.61 -1.06
CA THR A 14 -3.38 7.40 -0.41
C THR A 14 -2.55 7.03 0.82
N TRP A 15 -1.23 7.14 0.72
CA TRP A 15 -0.34 6.93 1.86
C TRP A 15 -0.68 7.88 3.02
N ARG A 16 -0.77 9.16 2.71
CA ARG A 16 -1.08 10.19 3.69
C ARG A 16 -2.42 9.94 4.36
N ASP A 17 -3.45 9.65 3.57
CA ASP A 17 -4.80 9.40 4.07
C ASP A 17 -4.87 8.13 4.91
N ALA A 18 -4.19 7.06 4.50
CA ALA A 18 -4.17 5.80 5.25
C ALA A 18 -3.51 5.98 6.62
N VAL A 19 -2.39 6.69 6.67
CA VAL A 19 -1.71 6.98 7.94
C VAL A 19 -2.59 7.85 8.83
N PHE A 20 -3.24 8.86 8.27
CA PHE A 20 -4.15 9.71 9.04
C PHE A 20 -5.33 8.92 9.61
N GLN A 21 -5.92 8.02 8.82
CA GLN A 21 -7.07 7.22 9.28
C GLN A 21 -6.70 6.32 10.45
N LYS A 22 -5.49 5.77 10.46
CA LYS A 22 -5.06 4.86 11.51
C LYS A 22 -4.48 5.58 12.74
N HIS A 23 -3.66 6.60 12.51
CA HIS A 23 -2.87 7.24 13.56
C HIS A 23 -3.32 8.65 13.95
N GLY A 24 -4.21 9.27 13.17
CA GLY A 24 -4.78 10.56 13.48
C GLY A 24 -3.88 11.76 13.16
N PHE A 25 -2.80 11.57 12.42
CA PHE A 25 -1.94 12.67 11.99
C PHE A 25 -1.52 12.46 10.53
N TYR A 26 -1.17 13.56 9.86
CA TYR A 26 -0.64 13.50 8.50
C TYR A 26 0.88 13.36 8.55
N PRO A 27 1.45 12.33 7.89
CA PRO A 27 2.90 12.20 7.84
C PRO A 27 3.53 13.30 7.00
N GLN A 28 4.74 13.71 7.39
CA GLN A 28 5.51 14.64 6.57
C GLN A 28 6.08 13.89 5.37
N LEU A 29 5.70 14.33 4.19
CA LEU A 29 6.11 13.69 2.95
C LEU A 29 6.42 14.78 1.93
N ASN A 30 7.67 14.81 1.46
CA ASN A 30 8.08 15.76 0.45
C ASN A 30 7.64 15.26 -0.94
N ARG A 31 6.51 15.77 -1.43
CA ARG A 31 5.93 15.34 -2.70
C ARG A 31 6.89 15.55 -3.88
N ASN A 32 7.68 16.61 -3.86
CA ASN A 32 8.63 16.90 -4.94
C ASN A 32 9.75 15.85 -5.04
N VAL A 33 10.16 15.30 -3.91
CA VAL A 33 11.19 14.26 -3.85
C VAL A 33 10.57 12.88 -4.05
N GLU A 34 9.47 12.59 -3.36
CA GLU A 34 8.91 11.23 -3.30
C GLU A 34 8.06 10.87 -4.51
N GLN A 35 7.70 11.83 -5.37
CA GLN A 35 6.96 11.54 -6.60
C GLN A 35 7.68 10.52 -7.50
N TRP A 36 8.99 10.55 -7.53
CA TRP A 36 9.80 9.64 -8.37
C TRP A 36 9.71 8.20 -7.85
N ALA A 37 9.78 8.03 -6.54
CA ALA A 37 9.62 6.73 -5.91
C ALA A 37 8.21 6.17 -6.10
N ALA A 38 7.21 7.03 -5.96
CA ALA A 38 5.82 6.64 -6.21
C ALA A 38 5.61 6.20 -7.67
N ARG A 39 6.21 6.92 -8.61
CA ARG A 39 6.17 6.55 -10.02
C ARG A 39 6.82 5.19 -10.27
N ASP A 40 7.98 4.95 -9.69
CA ASP A 40 8.67 3.67 -9.81
C ASP A 40 7.83 2.51 -9.28
N LEU A 41 7.13 2.71 -8.16
CA LEU A 41 6.22 1.71 -7.63
C LEU A 41 5.06 1.41 -8.58
N VAL A 42 4.45 2.44 -9.15
CA VAL A 42 3.37 2.27 -10.12
C VAL A 42 3.87 1.55 -11.38
N ASP A 43 5.05 1.89 -11.87
CA ASP A 43 5.63 1.25 -13.05
C ASP A 43 5.95 -0.22 -12.78
N SER A 44 6.36 -0.57 -11.56
CA SER A 44 6.73 -1.94 -11.18
C SER A 44 5.52 -2.81 -10.85
N TYR A 45 4.50 -2.27 -10.19
CA TYR A 45 3.40 -3.07 -9.62
C TYR A 45 2.01 -2.72 -10.13
N THR A 46 1.82 -1.65 -10.84
CA THR A 46 0.56 -1.02 -11.23
C THR A 46 -0.09 -0.23 -10.08
N LEU A 47 -0.90 0.77 -10.44
CA LEU A 47 -1.54 1.63 -9.44
C LEU A 47 -2.46 0.87 -8.46
N PRO A 48 -3.39 0.01 -8.92
CA PRO A 48 -4.27 -0.69 -7.97
C PRO A 48 -3.49 -1.53 -6.96
N VAL A 49 -2.44 -2.20 -7.39
CA VAL A 49 -1.62 -3.03 -6.50
C VAL A 49 -0.89 -2.17 -5.46
N VAL A 50 -0.33 -1.03 -5.87
CA VAL A 50 0.35 -0.13 -4.93
C VAL A 50 -0.61 0.40 -3.88
N LEU A 51 -1.82 0.80 -4.28
CA LEU A 51 -2.82 1.29 -3.34
C LEU A 51 -3.23 0.22 -2.32
N GLU A 52 -3.42 -1.00 -2.78
CA GLU A 52 -3.72 -2.13 -1.88
C GLU A 52 -2.56 -2.42 -0.92
N LEU A 53 -1.32 -2.34 -1.40
CA LEU A 53 -0.15 -2.55 -0.56
C LEU A 53 -0.01 -1.47 0.52
N ILE A 54 -0.34 -0.23 0.20
CA ILE A 54 -0.34 0.87 1.17
C ILE A 54 -1.32 0.57 2.30
N ASP A 55 -2.56 0.23 1.95
CA ASP A 55 -3.58 -0.08 2.95
C ASP A 55 -3.18 -1.29 3.78
N TYR A 56 -2.64 -2.32 3.17
CA TYR A 56 -2.16 -3.51 3.86
C TYR A 56 -1.01 -3.19 4.82
N TYR A 57 -0.02 -2.44 4.36
CA TYR A 57 1.13 -2.10 5.20
C TYR A 57 0.71 -1.26 6.40
N VAL A 58 -0.12 -0.24 6.19
CA VAL A 58 -0.59 0.60 7.29
C VAL A 58 -1.43 -0.22 8.29
N MET A 59 -2.22 -1.17 7.78
CA MET A 59 -3.04 -2.05 8.63
C MET A 59 -2.17 -2.92 9.55
N ILE A 60 -1.08 -3.51 9.04
CA ILE A 60 -0.25 -4.42 9.82
C ILE A 60 0.82 -3.71 10.65
N ALA A 61 1.12 -2.46 10.37
CA ALA A 61 2.15 -1.71 11.10
C ALA A 61 1.68 -1.40 12.51
N GLU A 62 2.41 -1.88 13.51
CA GLU A 62 2.11 -1.60 14.92
C GLU A 62 2.55 -0.19 15.31
N ASP A 63 3.71 0.22 14.79
CA ASP A 63 4.26 1.56 15.00
C ASP A 63 3.89 2.49 13.84
N THR A 64 4.30 3.75 13.94
CA THR A 64 4.11 4.73 12.87
C THR A 64 4.70 4.21 11.55
N PRO A 65 3.87 4.05 10.50
CA PRO A 65 4.37 3.58 9.19
C PRO A 65 5.36 4.60 8.61
N LYS A 66 6.44 4.08 8.03
CA LYS A 66 7.45 4.91 7.38
C LYS A 66 7.42 4.66 5.88
N TRP A 67 7.32 5.74 5.11
CA TRP A 67 7.32 5.67 3.65
C TRP A 67 8.56 4.96 3.10
N GLU A 68 9.73 5.27 3.62
CA GLU A 68 10.99 4.65 3.20
C GLU A 68 10.97 3.14 3.41
N THR A 69 10.45 2.69 4.54
CA THR A 69 10.33 1.27 4.85
C THR A 69 9.36 0.60 3.89
N PHE A 70 8.23 1.24 3.60
CA PHE A 70 7.25 0.73 2.64
C PHE A 70 7.87 0.54 1.26
N ARG A 71 8.56 1.57 0.76
CA ARG A 71 9.23 1.52 -0.55
C ARG A 71 10.21 0.36 -0.64
N TYR A 72 11.01 0.21 0.41
CA TYR A 72 12.07 -0.79 0.45
C TYR A 72 11.53 -2.21 0.54
N LYS A 73 10.42 -2.39 1.22
CA LYS A 73 9.84 -3.72 1.50
C LYS A 73 8.62 -4.06 0.64
N ALA A 74 8.35 -3.29 -0.39
CA ALA A 74 7.16 -3.51 -1.21
C ALA A 74 7.07 -4.94 -1.77
N ASP A 75 8.18 -5.50 -2.25
CA ASP A 75 8.23 -6.87 -2.76
C ASP A 75 7.81 -7.89 -1.69
N LEU A 76 8.39 -7.76 -0.50
CA LEU A 76 8.11 -8.65 0.61
C LEU A 76 6.67 -8.53 1.09
N LEU A 77 6.14 -7.30 1.10
CA LEU A 77 4.76 -7.04 1.48
C LEU A 77 3.79 -7.68 0.48
N LEU A 78 4.08 -7.58 -0.80
CA LEU A 78 3.24 -8.18 -1.83
C LEU A 78 3.23 -9.70 -1.71
N ASP A 79 4.38 -10.33 -1.52
CA ASP A 79 4.49 -11.77 -1.34
C ASP A 79 3.70 -12.23 -0.11
N ARG A 80 3.85 -11.53 1.01
CA ARG A 80 3.14 -11.84 2.24
C ARG A 80 1.63 -11.72 2.07
N LYS A 81 1.18 -10.65 1.42
CA LYS A 81 -0.25 -10.41 1.16
C LYS A 81 -0.82 -11.54 0.30
N ARG A 82 -0.12 -11.95 -0.75
CA ARG A 82 -0.56 -13.05 -1.62
C ARG A 82 -0.64 -14.37 -0.88
N MET A 83 0.34 -14.67 -0.05
CA MET A 83 0.35 -15.89 0.78
C MET A 83 -0.84 -15.92 1.74
N GLU A 84 -1.17 -14.80 2.38
CA GLU A 84 -2.32 -14.71 3.27
C GLU A 84 -3.63 -14.90 2.51
N GLU A 85 -3.75 -14.36 1.31
CA GLU A 85 -4.92 -14.53 0.46
C GLU A 85 -5.10 -15.98 0.02
N GLU A 86 -4.01 -16.65 -0.38
CA GLU A 86 -4.03 -18.07 -0.72
C GLU A 86 -4.45 -18.94 0.46
N ASP A 87 -3.90 -18.68 1.64
CA ASP A 87 -4.26 -19.40 2.85
C ASP A 87 -5.74 -19.24 3.19
N ALA A 88 -6.29 -18.04 3.02
CA ALA A 88 -7.70 -17.78 3.24
C ALA A 88 -8.58 -18.58 2.28
N ILE A 89 -8.19 -18.68 1.01
CA ILE A 89 -8.90 -19.47 0.00
C ILE A 89 -8.86 -20.96 0.35
N ILE A 90 -7.70 -21.48 0.72
CA ILE A 90 -7.52 -22.88 1.11
C ILE A 90 -8.39 -23.21 2.32
N ARG A 91 -8.43 -22.35 3.35
CA ARG A 91 -9.26 -22.54 4.53
C ARG A 91 -10.75 -22.57 4.18
N ALA A 92 -11.18 -21.67 3.30
CA ALA A 92 -12.57 -21.62 2.85
C ALA A 92 -12.95 -22.88 2.09
N GLU A 93 -12.08 -23.41 1.21
CA GLU A 93 -12.31 -24.66 0.50
C GLU A 93 -12.39 -25.85 1.45
N ASN A 94 -11.49 -25.92 2.43
CA ASN A 94 -11.49 -26.99 3.43
C ASN A 94 -12.78 -26.99 4.27
N ARG A 95 -13.33 -25.83 4.59
CA ARG A 95 -14.62 -25.74 5.30
C ARG A 95 -15.78 -26.27 4.46
N ARG A 96 -15.74 -26.08 3.15
CA ARG A 96 -16.77 -26.58 2.23
C ARG A 96 -16.73 -28.09 2.08
N LYS A 97 -15.56 -28.69 2.24
CA LYS A 97 -15.36 -30.14 2.11
C LYS A 97 -15.63 -30.89 3.40
N ALA A 98 -15.73 -30.21 4.50
CA ALA A 98 -15.99 -30.81 5.81
C ALA A 98 -17.45 -31.18 6.02
#